data_db20bd801dfeb124d1934e406239fa3b
#
_entry.id   db20bd801dfeb124d1934e406239fa3b
#
_cell.length_a   1.000
_cell.length_b   1.000
_cell.length_c   1.000
_cell.angle_alpha   90.00
_cell.angle_beta   90.00
_cell.angle_gamma   90.00
#
_symmetry.space_group_name_H-M   'P 1'
#
loop_
_entity.id
_entity.type
_entity.pdbx_description
1 polymer ?
#
loop_
_entity_poly.entity_id
_entity_poly.type
_entity_poly.pdbx_seq_one_letter_code
_entity_poly.pdbx_strand_id
1 'polypeptide(L)'
;TGAAEKTINATYSGPVDGLITEIEILAWEILSMRPPGKLLSKRKGENATQLSSSKSKTRFGAITRSMVLPGWGQMYSDRSLMGWAFLGAEVALGALAYASYSTYQTHYDGFDQSYSQYSLSSDPLEKQTFKLDAQSNHQSMVDANDQMTLMLYAAGGIYVINILHAAILGPKSETASKKSSIDFAFDPKLQQPQLRFS
;
A
#
# COMPACT_ATOMS: atom_id res chain seq x y z
N THR A 1 49.99 27.14 -35.62
CA THR A 1 49.66 25.77 -35.21
C THR A 1 48.67 25.82 -34.08
N GLY A 2 47.39 25.81 -34.43
CA GLY A 2 46.31 25.78 -33.46
C GLY A 2 46.25 24.41 -32.81
N ALA A 3 46.54 24.35 -31.52
CA ALA A 3 46.27 23.17 -30.72
C ALA A 3 44.74 22.91 -30.71
N ALA A 4 44.34 21.71 -31.06
CA ALA A 4 42.94 21.32 -30.99
C ALA A 4 42.49 21.34 -29.55
N GLU A 5 41.66 22.30 -29.18
CA GLU A 5 41.11 22.42 -27.84
C GLU A 5 40.12 21.28 -27.63
N LYS A 6 40.38 20.40 -26.69
CA LYS A 6 39.51 19.25 -26.35
C LYS A 6 38.33 19.73 -25.55
N THR A 7 37.15 19.72 -26.16
CA THR A 7 35.91 20.02 -25.46
C THR A 7 35.35 18.73 -24.84
N ILE A 8 35.14 18.73 -23.53
CA ILE A 8 34.49 17.63 -22.79
C ILE A 8 33.16 18.13 -22.28
N ASN A 9 32.06 17.50 -22.72
CA ASN A 9 30.73 17.77 -22.21
C ASN A 9 30.33 16.64 -21.27
N ALA A 10 29.94 16.98 -20.04
CA ALA A 10 29.45 16.01 -19.09
C ALA A 10 28.13 16.50 -18.48
N THR A 11 27.14 15.62 -18.44
CA THR A 11 25.84 15.88 -17.80
C THR A 11 25.73 15.00 -16.57
N TYR A 12 25.53 15.62 -15.42
CA TYR A 12 25.30 14.92 -14.17
C TYR A 12 23.84 15.01 -13.77
N SER A 13 23.21 13.85 -13.48
CA SER A 13 21.81 13.75 -13.06
C SER A 13 21.63 13.04 -11.72
N GLY A 14 22.65 13.07 -10.87
CA GLY A 14 22.71 12.43 -9.56
C GLY A 14 22.38 13.36 -8.38
N PRO A 15 22.43 12.86 -7.13
CA PRO A 15 22.33 13.67 -5.92
C PRO A 15 23.55 14.59 -5.76
N VAL A 16 23.39 15.68 -5.01
CA VAL A 16 24.43 16.70 -4.81
C VAL A 16 25.74 16.10 -4.27
N ASP A 17 25.66 15.10 -3.41
CA ASP A 17 26.82 14.45 -2.81
C ASP A 17 27.70 13.72 -3.85
N GLY A 18 27.14 13.23 -4.93
CA GLY A 18 27.87 12.59 -6.03
C GLY A 18 28.48 13.59 -7.02
N LEU A 19 28.05 14.85 -7.01
CA LEU A 19 28.55 15.89 -7.90
C LEU A 19 30.05 16.13 -7.72
N ILE A 20 30.54 16.08 -6.48
CA ILE A 20 31.98 16.27 -6.18
C ILE A 20 32.79 15.15 -6.83
N THR A 21 32.32 13.91 -6.74
CA THR A 21 32.99 12.75 -7.37
C THR A 21 33.04 12.88 -8.89
N GLU A 22 31.96 13.37 -9.51
CA GLU A 22 31.95 13.60 -10.97
C GLU A 22 32.87 14.74 -11.39
N ILE A 23 32.93 15.84 -10.64
CA ILE A 23 33.87 16.95 -10.90
C ILE A 23 35.30 16.48 -10.79
N GLU A 24 35.64 15.66 -9.78
CA GLU A 24 36.99 15.10 -9.64
C GLU A 24 37.33 14.19 -10.83
N ILE A 25 36.44 13.34 -11.31
CA ILE A 25 36.64 12.48 -12.47
C ILE A 25 36.86 13.32 -13.73
N LEU A 26 36.00 14.34 -13.94
CA LEU A 26 36.14 15.27 -15.07
C LEU A 26 37.52 16.00 -15.07
N ALA A 27 38.02 16.41 -13.92
CA ALA A 27 39.33 17.04 -13.81
C ALA A 27 40.45 16.12 -14.34
N TRP A 28 40.40 14.82 -14.02
CA TRP A 28 41.36 13.83 -14.56
C TRP A 28 41.20 13.63 -16.07
N GLU A 29 39.95 13.62 -16.56
CA GLU A 29 39.68 13.47 -17.99
C GLU A 29 40.13 14.69 -18.83
N ILE A 30 39.96 15.92 -18.27
CA ILE A 30 40.46 17.16 -18.90
C ILE A 30 41.99 17.10 -19.03
N LEU A 31 42.68 16.63 -18.00
CA LEU A 31 44.13 16.46 -18.02
C LEU A 31 44.61 15.28 -18.87
N SER A 32 43.67 14.60 -19.56
CA SER A 32 43.93 13.38 -20.35
C SER A 32 44.61 12.26 -19.53
N MET A 33 44.38 12.26 -18.21
CA MET A 33 44.91 11.27 -17.27
C MET A 33 43.78 10.31 -16.85
N ARG A 34 44.15 9.08 -16.53
CA ARG A 34 43.19 8.08 -16.08
C ARG A 34 42.79 8.34 -14.63
N PRO A 35 41.49 8.48 -14.29
CA PRO A 35 41.07 8.64 -12.93
C PRO A 35 41.47 7.45 -12.04
N PRO A 36 41.81 7.69 -10.76
CA PRO A 36 42.11 6.61 -9.81
C PRO A 36 40.94 5.62 -9.68
N GLY A 37 41.26 4.32 -9.60
CA GLY A 37 40.23 3.27 -9.50
C GLY A 37 39.26 3.45 -8.32
N LYS A 38 39.71 4.09 -7.24
CA LYS A 38 38.91 4.42 -6.06
C LYS A 38 37.82 5.44 -6.35
N LEU A 39 38.04 6.42 -7.23
CA LEU A 39 37.04 7.38 -7.68
C LEU A 39 35.99 6.68 -8.59
N LEU A 40 36.49 5.84 -9.51
CA LEU A 40 35.60 5.07 -10.41
C LEU A 40 34.72 4.08 -9.64
N SER A 41 35.22 3.46 -8.57
CA SER A 41 34.42 2.57 -7.72
C SER A 41 33.36 3.33 -6.91
N LYS A 42 33.67 4.55 -6.46
CA LYS A 42 32.72 5.43 -5.76
C LYS A 42 31.57 5.84 -6.69
N ARG A 43 31.87 6.29 -7.90
CA ARG A 43 30.89 6.57 -8.97
C ARG A 43 29.97 5.37 -9.24
N LYS A 44 30.54 4.16 -9.36
CA LYS A 44 29.79 2.93 -9.57
C LYS A 44 28.90 2.58 -8.39
N GLY A 45 29.36 2.80 -7.15
CA GLY A 45 28.59 2.60 -5.94
C GLY A 45 27.41 3.57 -5.82
N GLU A 46 27.62 4.84 -6.12
CA GLU A 46 26.57 5.88 -6.13
C GLU A 46 25.49 5.58 -7.19
N ASN A 47 25.90 5.21 -8.40
CA ASN A 47 24.97 4.80 -9.47
C ASN A 47 24.23 3.50 -9.12
N ALA A 48 24.88 2.52 -8.47
CA ALA A 48 24.23 1.30 -8.01
C ALA A 48 23.21 1.58 -6.90
N THR A 49 23.52 2.52 -6.01
CA THR A 49 22.58 2.95 -4.95
C THR A 49 21.36 3.67 -5.55
N GLN A 50 21.50 4.43 -6.62
CA GLN A 50 20.38 5.02 -7.33
C GLN A 50 19.53 3.98 -8.10
N LEU A 51 20.14 2.97 -8.69
CA LEU A 51 19.43 1.88 -9.36
C LEU A 51 18.72 0.95 -8.38
N SER A 52 19.21 0.82 -7.13
CA SER A 52 18.52 0.12 -6.04
C SER A 52 17.49 0.99 -5.32
N SER A 53 17.50 2.32 -5.55
CA SER A 53 16.58 3.27 -4.96
C SER A 53 15.19 3.15 -5.60
N SER A 54 14.37 2.39 -4.92
CA SER A 54 12.92 2.45 -4.90
C SER A 54 12.21 2.37 -6.25
N LYS A 55 11.70 1.20 -6.57
CA LYS A 55 10.43 1.10 -7.32
C LYS A 55 9.49 2.14 -6.70
N SER A 56 9.28 3.27 -7.38
CA SER A 56 8.46 4.36 -6.85
C SER A 56 7.08 3.82 -6.48
N LYS A 57 6.70 4.01 -5.23
CA LYS A 57 5.39 3.60 -4.74
C LYS A 57 4.33 4.36 -5.52
N THR A 58 3.34 3.66 -6.07
CA THR A 58 2.29 4.26 -6.89
C THR A 58 0.93 4.18 -6.18
N ARG A 59 0.04 5.13 -6.44
CA ARG A 59 -1.34 5.08 -5.93
C ARG A 59 -2.07 3.84 -6.41
N PHE A 60 -1.91 3.50 -7.68
CA PHE A 60 -2.50 2.29 -8.23
C PHE A 60 -2.03 1.02 -7.51
N GLY A 61 -0.71 0.96 -7.19
CA GLY A 61 -0.16 -0.13 -6.40
C GLY A 61 -0.70 -0.19 -4.95
N ALA A 62 -1.09 0.95 -4.36
CA ALA A 62 -1.76 0.97 -3.05
C ALA A 62 -3.21 0.50 -3.15
N ILE A 63 -3.96 0.95 -4.16
CA ILE A 63 -5.35 0.56 -4.40
C ILE A 63 -5.46 -0.94 -4.62
N THR A 64 -4.67 -1.50 -5.53
CA THR A 64 -4.73 -2.94 -5.85
C THR A 64 -4.41 -3.82 -4.63
N ARG A 65 -3.48 -3.40 -3.77
CA ARG A 65 -3.19 -4.10 -2.52
C ARG A 65 -4.33 -4.01 -1.51
N SER A 66 -4.97 -2.84 -1.39
CA SER A 66 -6.13 -2.66 -0.53
C SER A 66 -7.36 -3.44 -1.00
N MET A 67 -7.45 -3.73 -2.31
CA MET A 67 -8.49 -4.60 -2.88
C MET A 67 -8.25 -6.09 -2.56
N VAL A 68 -7.01 -6.50 -2.35
CA VAL A 68 -6.70 -7.91 -2.02
C VAL A 68 -6.81 -8.14 -0.52
N LEU A 69 -6.26 -7.22 0.28
CA LEU A 69 -6.27 -7.32 1.74
C LEU A 69 -6.48 -5.92 2.34
N PRO A 70 -7.53 -5.73 3.15
CA PRO A 70 -7.76 -4.47 3.85
C PRO A 70 -6.53 -4.03 4.65
N GLY A 71 -6.13 -2.77 4.49
CA GLY A 71 -4.96 -2.22 5.17
C GLY A 71 -3.63 -2.39 4.45
N TRP A 72 -3.50 -3.32 3.50
CA TRP A 72 -2.22 -3.57 2.81
C TRP A 72 -1.74 -2.37 1.99
N GLY A 73 -2.64 -1.68 1.32
CA GLY A 73 -2.31 -0.46 0.57
C GLY A 73 -1.80 0.67 1.47
N GLN A 74 -2.33 0.79 2.69
CA GLN A 74 -1.87 1.74 3.69
C GLN A 74 -0.48 1.39 4.22
N MET A 75 -0.21 0.11 4.50
CA MET A 75 1.13 -0.37 4.87
C MET A 75 2.14 -0.11 3.76
N TYR A 76 1.76 -0.37 2.50
CA TYR A 76 2.57 -0.06 1.33
C TYR A 76 2.87 1.44 1.19
N SER A 77 1.98 2.30 1.69
CA SER A 77 2.08 3.77 1.65
C SER A 77 2.75 4.38 2.89
N ASP A 78 3.49 3.58 3.67
CA ASP A 78 4.17 3.95 4.93
C ASP A 78 3.21 4.44 6.03
N ARG A 79 1.94 4.00 5.99
CA ARG A 79 0.90 4.29 6.98
C ARG A 79 0.50 3.01 7.71
N SER A 80 1.47 2.35 8.30
CA SER A 80 1.27 1.02 8.91
C SER A 80 0.22 1.02 10.02
N LEU A 81 0.12 2.08 10.83
CA LEU A 81 -0.90 2.18 11.88
C LEU A 81 -2.33 2.12 11.30
N MET A 82 -2.59 2.88 10.23
CA MET A 82 -3.88 2.84 9.52
C MET A 82 -4.11 1.48 8.85
N GLY A 83 -3.06 0.86 8.31
CA GLY A 83 -3.14 -0.47 7.74
C GLY A 83 -3.58 -1.51 8.75
N TRP A 84 -2.99 -1.51 9.94
CA TRP A 84 -3.38 -2.40 11.04
C TRP A 84 -4.78 -2.09 11.57
N ALA A 85 -5.20 -0.82 11.60
CA ALA A 85 -6.54 -0.44 12.01
C ALA A 85 -7.62 -1.01 11.07
N PHE A 86 -7.45 -0.88 9.75
CA PHE A 86 -8.37 -1.47 8.77
C PHE A 86 -8.40 -2.99 8.85
N LEU A 87 -7.23 -3.63 8.88
CA LEU A 87 -7.16 -5.09 8.98
C LEU A 87 -7.81 -5.60 10.28
N GLY A 88 -7.51 -4.95 11.41
CA GLY A 88 -8.09 -5.33 12.71
C GLY A 88 -9.61 -5.16 12.75
N ALA A 89 -10.14 -4.07 12.17
CA ALA A 89 -11.57 -3.84 12.07
C ALA A 89 -12.27 -4.92 11.24
N GLU A 90 -11.72 -5.29 10.08
CA GLU A 90 -12.27 -6.35 9.22
C GLU A 90 -12.25 -7.72 9.92
N VAL A 91 -11.14 -8.06 10.56
CA VAL A 91 -11.03 -9.31 11.31
C VAL A 91 -12.04 -9.36 12.48
N ALA A 92 -12.20 -8.24 13.22
CA ALA A 92 -13.17 -8.17 14.31
C ALA A 92 -14.62 -8.32 13.81
N LEU A 93 -14.99 -7.62 12.74
CA LEU A 93 -16.33 -7.73 12.14
C LEU A 93 -16.59 -9.14 11.56
N GLY A 94 -15.61 -9.73 10.91
CA GLY A 94 -15.68 -11.11 10.44
C GLY A 94 -15.88 -12.12 11.59
N ALA A 95 -15.16 -11.95 12.69
CA ALA A 95 -15.32 -12.79 13.87
C ALA A 95 -16.68 -12.64 14.52
N LEU A 96 -17.20 -11.41 14.62
CA LEU A 96 -18.56 -11.13 15.13
C LEU A 96 -19.64 -11.71 14.23
N ALA A 97 -19.49 -11.56 12.90
CA ALA A 97 -20.42 -12.17 11.94
C ALA A 97 -20.44 -13.71 12.05
N TYR A 98 -19.25 -14.32 12.21
CA TYR A 98 -19.15 -15.75 12.41
C TYR A 98 -19.79 -16.20 13.75
N ALA A 99 -19.57 -15.46 14.84
CA ALA A 99 -20.22 -15.75 16.12
C ALA A 99 -21.74 -15.68 16.00
N SER A 100 -22.28 -14.64 15.34
CA SER A 100 -23.71 -14.51 15.08
C SER A 100 -24.26 -15.66 14.19
N TYR A 101 -23.48 -16.09 13.18
CA TYR A 101 -23.82 -17.27 12.40
C TYR A 101 -23.87 -18.55 13.26
N SER A 102 -22.90 -18.76 14.13
CA SER A 102 -22.91 -19.91 15.07
C SER A 102 -24.13 -19.89 15.99
N THR A 103 -24.48 -18.70 16.51
CA THR A 103 -25.69 -18.50 17.32
C THR A 103 -26.95 -18.81 16.52
N TYR A 104 -27.03 -18.32 15.28
CA TYR A 104 -28.12 -18.66 14.36
C TYR A 104 -28.30 -20.18 14.20
N GLN A 105 -27.21 -20.90 13.93
CA GLN A 105 -27.25 -22.37 13.74
C GLN A 105 -27.75 -23.07 15.00
N THR A 106 -27.26 -22.67 16.18
CA THR A 106 -27.70 -23.24 17.46
C THR A 106 -29.19 -23.08 17.67
N HIS A 107 -29.73 -21.91 17.40
CA HIS A 107 -31.17 -21.64 17.56
C HIS A 107 -32.00 -22.24 16.44
N TYR A 108 -31.44 -22.40 15.24
CA TYR A 108 -32.10 -23.13 14.16
C TYR A 108 -32.32 -24.60 14.54
N ASP A 109 -31.29 -25.25 15.06
CA ASP A 109 -31.37 -26.65 15.53
C ASP A 109 -32.36 -26.77 16.71
N GLY A 110 -32.34 -25.83 17.66
CA GLY A 110 -33.27 -25.75 18.77
C GLY A 110 -34.72 -25.54 18.31
N PHE A 111 -34.92 -24.71 17.29
CA PHE A 111 -36.24 -24.49 16.69
C PHE A 111 -36.76 -25.80 16.04
N ASP A 112 -35.96 -26.45 15.21
CA ASP A 112 -36.34 -27.66 14.51
C ASP A 112 -36.69 -28.80 15.48
N GLN A 113 -35.89 -28.95 16.55
CA GLN A 113 -36.13 -29.92 17.60
C GLN A 113 -37.47 -29.63 18.35
N SER A 114 -37.64 -28.39 18.79
CA SER A 114 -38.87 -28.01 19.54
C SER A 114 -40.13 -28.11 18.68
N TYR A 115 -40.04 -27.74 17.39
CA TYR A 115 -41.13 -27.87 16.45
C TYR A 115 -41.50 -29.34 16.16
N SER A 116 -40.49 -30.21 16.04
CA SER A 116 -40.68 -31.64 15.88
C SER A 116 -41.39 -32.26 17.09
N GLN A 117 -40.96 -31.90 18.32
CA GLN A 117 -41.60 -32.37 19.57
C GLN A 117 -43.01 -31.82 19.71
N TYR A 118 -43.28 -30.57 19.35
CA TYR A 118 -44.62 -29.96 19.29
C TYR A 118 -45.54 -30.77 18.38
N SER A 119 -45.06 -31.20 17.21
CA SER A 119 -45.88 -31.94 16.24
C SER A 119 -46.17 -33.37 16.70
N LEU A 120 -45.26 -34.00 17.44
CA LEU A 120 -45.41 -35.39 17.89
C LEU A 120 -46.12 -35.56 19.23
N SER A 121 -46.08 -34.56 20.12
CA SER A 121 -46.73 -34.65 21.42
C SER A 121 -48.24 -34.68 21.31
N SER A 122 -48.88 -35.47 22.15
CA SER A 122 -50.36 -35.54 22.30
C SER A 122 -50.83 -34.83 23.57
N ASP A 123 -49.88 -34.48 24.48
CA ASP A 123 -50.22 -33.78 25.73
C ASP A 123 -50.35 -32.26 25.48
N PRO A 124 -51.48 -31.65 25.84
CA PRO A 124 -51.69 -30.20 25.66
C PRO A 124 -50.64 -29.33 26.40
N LEU A 125 -50.19 -29.76 27.58
CA LEU A 125 -49.22 -28.99 28.37
C LEU A 125 -47.83 -29.04 27.74
N GLU A 126 -47.37 -30.24 27.30
CA GLU A 126 -46.13 -30.38 26.57
C GLU A 126 -46.15 -29.60 25.25
N LYS A 127 -47.24 -29.66 24.48
CA LYS A 127 -47.43 -28.84 23.27
C LYS A 127 -47.23 -27.37 23.53
N GLN A 128 -47.79 -26.86 24.64
CA GLN A 128 -47.64 -25.46 24.99
C GLN A 128 -46.18 -25.10 25.27
N THR A 129 -45.45 -25.97 25.98
CA THR A 129 -44.02 -25.79 26.28
C THR A 129 -43.19 -25.79 25.01
N PHE A 130 -43.32 -26.82 24.14
CA PHE A 130 -42.59 -26.92 22.89
C PHE A 130 -42.89 -25.78 21.92
N LYS A 131 -44.13 -25.29 21.92
CA LYS A 131 -44.52 -24.11 21.12
C LYS A 131 -43.76 -22.87 21.60
N LEU A 132 -43.66 -22.63 22.91
CA LEU A 132 -42.97 -21.47 23.48
C LEU A 132 -41.44 -21.57 23.22
N ASP A 133 -40.86 -22.77 23.34
CA ASP A 133 -39.46 -23.01 23.06
C ASP A 133 -39.13 -22.80 21.57
N ALA A 134 -39.99 -23.29 20.67
CA ALA A 134 -39.84 -23.04 19.24
C ALA A 134 -39.93 -21.54 18.90
N GLN A 135 -40.91 -20.81 19.50
CA GLN A 135 -41.02 -19.37 19.31
C GLN A 135 -39.79 -18.60 19.83
N SER A 136 -39.28 -18.98 21.02
CA SER A 136 -38.07 -18.36 21.58
C SER A 136 -36.83 -18.60 20.70
N ASN A 137 -36.62 -19.85 20.24
CA ASN A 137 -35.53 -20.17 19.34
C ASN A 137 -35.66 -19.45 17.98
N HIS A 138 -36.87 -19.38 17.44
CA HIS A 138 -37.14 -18.63 16.20
C HIS A 138 -36.76 -17.14 16.35
N GLN A 139 -37.17 -16.49 17.44
CA GLN A 139 -36.83 -15.09 17.67
C GLN A 139 -35.32 -14.90 17.80
N SER A 140 -34.64 -15.75 18.58
CA SER A 140 -33.16 -15.69 18.75
C SER A 140 -32.42 -15.94 17.42
N MET A 141 -32.95 -16.81 16.56
CA MET A 141 -32.45 -17.06 15.22
C MET A 141 -32.56 -15.80 14.34
N VAL A 142 -33.71 -15.12 14.38
CA VAL A 142 -33.92 -13.86 13.64
C VAL A 142 -32.94 -12.79 14.13
N ASP A 143 -32.85 -12.60 15.44
CA ASP A 143 -31.94 -11.61 16.04
C ASP A 143 -30.48 -11.88 15.68
N ALA A 144 -30.03 -13.15 15.70
CA ALA A 144 -28.70 -13.54 15.30
C ALA A 144 -28.43 -13.30 13.80
N ASN A 145 -29.42 -13.55 12.95
CA ASN A 145 -29.34 -13.26 11.50
C ASN A 145 -29.23 -11.75 11.24
N ASP A 146 -30.01 -10.94 11.91
CA ASP A 146 -29.96 -9.48 11.78
C ASP A 146 -28.63 -8.93 12.24
N GLN A 147 -28.08 -9.46 13.36
CA GLN A 147 -26.78 -9.10 13.85
C GLN A 147 -25.66 -9.50 12.88
N MET A 148 -25.70 -10.71 12.32
CA MET A 148 -24.77 -11.16 11.29
C MET A 148 -24.81 -10.23 10.07
N THR A 149 -26.00 -9.91 9.60
CA THR A 149 -26.23 -9.04 8.44
C THR A 149 -25.67 -7.64 8.69
N LEU A 150 -25.89 -7.07 9.88
CA LEU A 150 -25.32 -5.78 10.25
C LEU A 150 -23.80 -5.80 10.24
N MET A 151 -23.16 -6.85 10.78
CA MET A 151 -21.69 -6.98 10.78
C MET A 151 -21.13 -7.09 9.36
N LEU A 152 -21.81 -7.82 8.47
CA LEU A 152 -21.39 -7.94 7.06
C LEU A 152 -21.52 -6.60 6.32
N TYR A 153 -22.59 -5.83 6.55
CA TYR A 153 -22.71 -4.48 5.97
C TYR A 153 -21.66 -3.52 6.52
N ALA A 154 -21.36 -3.58 7.81
CA ALA A 154 -20.31 -2.78 8.42
C ALA A 154 -18.93 -3.12 7.83
N ALA A 155 -18.62 -4.41 7.65
CA ALA A 155 -17.39 -4.87 7.01
C ALA A 155 -17.31 -4.36 5.57
N GLY A 156 -18.36 -4.54 4.77
CA GLY A 156 -18.42 -4.00 3.41
C GLY A 156 -18.20 -2.48 3.33
N GLY A 157 -18.78 -1.74 4.27
CA GLY A 157 -18.56 -0.29 4.39
C GLY A 157 -17.13 0.08 4.71
N ILE A 158 -16.51 -0.57 5.68
CA ILE A 158 -15.10 -0.36 6.05
C ILE A 158 -14.18 -0.74 4.88
N TYR A 159 -14.47 -1.84 4.17
CA TYR A 159 -13.72 -2.26 3.00
C TYR A 159 -13.72 -1.19 1.89
N VAL A 160 -14.88 -0.60 1.58
CA VAL A 160 -15.00 0.50 0.61
C VAL A 160 -14.20 1.71 1.09
N ILE A 161 -14.32 2.11 2.36
CA ILE A 161 -13.58 3.22 2.94
C ILE A 161 -12.07 2.97 2.86
N ASN A 162 -11.60 1.74 3.12
CA ASN A 162 -10.21 1.35 3.01
C ASN A 162 -9.67 1.57 1.58
N ILE A 163 -10.41 1.17 0.54
CA ILE A 163 -10.02 1.38 -0.87
C ILE A 163 -9.98 2.87 -1.21
N LEU A 164 -11.01 3.63 -0.83
CA LEU A 164 -11.06 5.08 -1.05
C LEU A 164 -9.91 5.80 -0.34
N HIS A 165 -9.60 5.42 0.88
CA HIS A 165 -8.47 5.95 1.63
C HIS A 165 -7.14 5.69 0.92
N ALA A 166 -6.93 4.48 0.36
CA ALA A 166 -5.75 4.16 -0.42
C ALA A 166 -5.67 4.97 -1.72
N ALA A 167 -6.82 5.24 -2.37
CA ALA A 167 -6.90 6.04 -3.59
C ALA A 167 -6.59 7.53 -3.35
N ILE A 168 -7.10 8.10 -2.28
CA ILE A 168 -6.96 9.54 -1.97
C ILE A 168 -5.59 9.83 -1.33
N LEU A 169 -5.22 9.02 -0.34
CA LEU A 169 -4.07 9.24 0.51
C LEU A 169 -2.87 8.31 0.17
N GLY A 170 -2.97 7.51 -0.87
CA GLY A 170 -1.87 6.69 -1.39
C GLY A 170 -0.65 7.53 -1.77
N PRO A 171 0.51 6.90 -2.05
CA PRO A 171 1.72 7.61 -2.42
C PRO A 171 1.41 8.56 -3.57
N LYS A 172 1.82 9.83 -3.43
CA LYS A 172 1.82 10.72 -4.59
C LYS A 172 2.76 10.06 -5.59
N SER A 173 2.28 9.74 -6.80
CA SER A 173 3.22 9.47 -7.89
C SER A 173 4.12 10.70 -7.91
N GLU A 174 5.39 10.54 -7.62
CA GLU A 174 6.36 11.54 -8.02
C GLU A 174 6.19 11.62 -9.54
N THR A 175 5.36 12.55 -9.97
CA THR A 175 5.46 13.11 -11.32
C THR A 175 6.92 13.44 -11.41
N ALA A 176 7.64 12.77 -12.31
CA ALA A 176 9.08 12.84 -12.42
C ALA A 176 9.50 14.26 -12.06
N SER A 177 10.10 14.44 -10.89
CA SER A 177 10.68 15.70 -10.49
C SER A 177 11.47 16.10 -11.72
N LYS A 178 11.11 17.24 -12.35
CA LYS A 178 11.91 17.79 -13.43
C LYS A 178 13.32 17.76 -12.88
N LYS A 179 14.11 16.78 -13.32
CA LYS A 179 15.52 16.72 -12.96
C LYS A 179 16.04 18.03 -13.50
N SER A 180 16.30 19.00 -12.63
CA SER A 180 17.02 20.19 -13.03
C SER A 180 18.37 19.70 -13.49
N SER A 181 18.57 19.67 -14.79
CA SER A 181 19.87 19.35 -15.37
C SER A 181 20.72 20.61 -15.30
N ILE A 182 21.90 20.48 -14.70
CA ILE A 182 22.90 21.54 -14.74
C ILE A 182 23.84 21.16 -15.88
N ASP A 183 23.74 21.90 -16.98
CA ASP A 183 24.63 21.71 -18.12
C ASP A 183 25.85 22.63 -17.97
N PHE A 184 27.03 22.02 -17.93
CA PHE A 184 28.28 22.74 -18.01
C PHE A 184 28.69 22.85 -19.47
N ALA A 185 28.61 24.05 -20.03
CA ALA A 185 29.11 24.34 -21.37
C ALA A 185 30.32 25.26 -21.27
N PHE A 186 31.40 24.97 -21.97
CA PHE A 186 32.53 25.86 -22.12
C PHE A 186 32.32 26.67 -23.42
N ASP A 187 32.27 28.00 -23.29
CA ASP A 187 32.21 28.87 -24.47
C ASP A 187 33.64 29.18 -24.95
N PRO A 188 34.04 28.64 -26.12
CA PRO A 188 35.38 28.80 -26.61
C PRO A 188 35.70 30.26 -27.01
N LYS A 189 34.67 31.11 -27.22
CA LYS A 189 34.84 32.52 -27.55
C LYS A 189 35.10 33.42 -26.33
N LEU A 190 34.50 33.02 -25.19
CA LEU A 190 34.61 33.79 -23.95
C LEU A 190 35.67 33.19 -22.98
N GLN A 191 36.20 32.01 -23.30
CA GLN A 191 37.13 31.26 -22.45
C GLN A 191 36.64 31.09 -20.99
N GLN A 192 35.31 31.05 -20.79
CA GLN A 192 34.68 30.93 -19.47
C GLN A 192 33.68 29.78 -19.43
N PRO A 193 33.63 29.04 -18.31
CA PRO A 193 32.60 28.05 -18.09
C PRO A 193 31.24 28.72 -17.86
N GLN A 194 30.19 28.25 -18.56
CA GLN A 194 28.81 28.71 -18.37
C GLN A 194 27.97 27.60 -17.74
N LEU A 195 27.22 27.97 -16.70
CA LEU A 195 26.22 27.14 -16.08
C LEU A 195 24.84 27.45 -16.71
N ARG A 196 24.24 26.46 -17.37
CA ARG A 196 22.87 26.54 -17.85
C ARG A 196 21.96 25.70 -16.95
N PHE A 197 20.91 26.33 -16.45
CA PHE A 197 19.85 25.68 -15.71
C PHE A 197 18.66 25.49 -16.65
N SER A 198 18.16 24.27 -16.78
CA SER A 198 16.95 23.94 -17.55
C SER A 198 15.96 23.13 -16.70
#